data_d420f01f1bb3424d6b1938c81ff21365
#
_entry.id   d420f01f1bb3424d6b1938c81ff21365
#
_cell.length_a   1.000
_cell.length_b   1.000
_cell.length_c   1.000
_cell.angle_alpha   90.00
_cell.angle_beta   90.00
_cell.angle_gamma   90.00
#
_symmetry.space_group_name_H-M   'P 1'
#
loop_
_entity.id
_entity.type
_entity.pdbx_description
1 polymer ?
#
loop_
_entity_poly.entity_id
_entity_poly.type
_entity_poly.pdbx_seq_one_letter_code
_entity_poly.pdbx_strand_id
1 'polypeptide(L)'
;MPSLAAATRQTYVDRESLNHALTSDLVGWTVSETREAPLLTHVAAHHLGDIRLLELSGNPFGAVRGHAEISGDSDTYLGILYQRFGSTLCRTGDDRVIVGPGEICVWHSGRPVSFEMPEKFDKLCMIVPIARFESVLYNAENLRGLALAWRQ
;
A
#
# COMPACT_ATOMS: atom_id res chain seq x y z
N MET A 1 -22.07 8.90 -10.73
CA MET A 1 -20.85 8.21 -10.25
C MET A 1 -20.55 7.07 -11.20
N PRO A 2 -19.37 7.08 -11.82
CA PRO A 2 -18.98 5.90 -12.56
C PRO A 2 -18.83 4.73 -11.59
N SER A 3 -19.51 3.65 -11.88
CA SER A 3 -19.32 2.40 -11.17
C SER A 3 -17.89 1.92 -11.41
N LEU A 4 -17.15 1.58 -10.36
CA LEU A 4 -15.88 0.86 -10.52
C LEU A 4 -16.23 -0.46 -11.23
N ALA A 5 -15.59 -0.71 -12.36
CA ALA A 5 -15.74 -2.00 -13.01
C ALA A 5 -15.32 -3.08 -12.02
N ALA A 6 -16.10 -4.17 -11.94
CA ALA A 6 -15.74 -5.29 -11.08
C ALA A 6 -14.37 -5.81 -11.48
N ALA A 7 -13.37 -5.64 -10.61
CA ALA A 7 -12.02 -6.12 -10.86
C ALA A 7 -11.98 -7.63 -10.70
N THR A 8 -11.21 -8.30 -11.57
CA THR A 8 -10.94 -9.71 -11.42
C THR A 8 -10.03 -9.92 -10.22
N ARG A 9 -10.46 -10.79 -9.30
CA ARG A 9 -9.66 -11.15 -8.14
C ARG A 9 -8.62 -12.20 -8.53
N GLN A 10 -7.35 -11.92 -8.22
CA GLN A 10 -6.24 -12.83 -8.46
C GLN A 10 -5.74 -13.34 -7.11
N THR A 11 -5.25 -14.58 -7.09
CA THR A 11 -4.65 -15.17 -5.90
C THR A 11 -3.20 -15.50 -6.18
N TYR A 12 -2.31 -15.09 -5.29
CA TYR A 12 -0.87 -15.28 -5.41
C TYR A 12 -0.36 -16.13 -4.25
N VAL A 13 0.46 -17.12 -4.55
CA VAL A 13 1.03 -18.05 -3.57
C VAL A 13 2.56 -18.05 -3.57
N ASP A 14 3.18 -17.26 -4.44
CA ASP A 14 4.64 -17.12 -4.45
C ASP A 14 5.03 -15.64 -4.45
N ARG A 15 6.18 -15.39 -3.84
CA ARG A 15 6.70 -14.03 -3.64
C ARG A 15 6.93 -13.28 -4.94
N GLU A 16 7.49 -13.94 -5.94
CA GLU A 16 7.84 -13.29 -7.20
C GLU A 16 6.60 -12.79 -7.94
N SER A 17 5.57 -13.64 -8.04
CA SER A 17 4.32 -13.27 -8.70
C SER A 17 3.60 -12.13 -7.97
N LEU A 18 3.55 -12.19 -6.64
CA LEU A 18 2.94 -11.13 -5.85
C LEU A 18 3.72 -9.83 -5.99
N ASN A 19 5.04 -9.90 -5.95
CA ASN A 19 5.90 -8.73 -6.11
C ASN A 19 5.65 -8.06 -7.47
N HIS A 20 5.56 -8.85 -8.53
CA HIS A 20 5.27 -8.34 -9.86
C HIS A 20 3.89 -7.67 -9.94
N ALA A 21 2.88 -8.27 -9.34
CA ALA A 21 1.52 -7.72 -9.33
C ALA A 21 1.46 -6.39 -8.58
N LEU A 22 2.08 -6.30 -7.41
CA LEU A 22 2.10 -5.06 -6.63
C LEU A 22 2.85 -3.95 -7.37
N THR A 23 3.95 -4.28 -8.04
CA THR A 23 4.72 -3.32 -8.81
C THR A 23 3.92 -2.79 -10.01
N SER A 24 3.19 -3.68 -10.69
CA SER A 24 2.39 -3.30 -11.86
C SER A 24 1.13 -2.53 -11.50
N ASP A 25 0.47 -2.90 -10.42
CA ASP A 25 -0.84 -2.34 -10.06
C ASP A 25 -0.78 -1.21 -9.04
N LEU A 26 0.32 -1.05 -8.35
CA LEU A 26 0.59 0.07 -7.45
C LEU A 26 1.90 0.74 -7.83
N VAL A 27 2.92 0.51 -7.02
CA VAL A 27 4.29 0.98 -7.19
C VAL A 27 5.23 -0.16 -6.81
N GLY A 28 6.53 0.01 -7.04
CA GLY A 28 7.51 -1.03 -6.77
C GLY A 28 7.63 -1.38 -5.30
N TRP A 29 7.61 -2.67 -5.01
CA TRP A 29 7.78 -3.26 -3.67
C TRP A 29 8.67 -4.48 -3.74
N THR A 30 9.31 -4.80 -2.62
CA THR A 30 9.96 -6.09 -2.42
C THR A 30 9.21 -6.83 -1.33
N VAL A 31 8.57 -7.93 -1.71
CA VAL A 31 7.76 -8.77 -0.81
C VAL A 31 8.67 -9.69 -0.01
N SER A 32 8.39 -9.83 1.28
CA SER A 32 9.02 -10.79 2.17
C SER A 32 8.00 -11.77 2.72
N GLU A 33 8.38 -13.04 2.79
CA GLU A 33 7.52 -14.08 3.36
C GLU A 33 7.83 -14.26 4.85
N THR A 34 6.82 -14.73 5.60
CA THR A 34 7.01 -15.13 6.98
C THR A 34 7.18 -16.65 7.04
N ARG A 35 7.84 -17.14 8.09
CA ARG A 35 8.00 -18.58 8.32
C ARG A 35 6.76 -19.22 8.94
N GLU A 36 5.86 -18.41 9.48
CA GLU A 36 4.72 -18.87 10.28
C GLU A 36 3.53 -19.29 9.43
N ALA A 37 3.43 -18.78 8.21
CA ALA A 37 2.32 -19.11 7.31
C ALA A 37 2.79 -19.06 5.86
N PRO A 38 2.24 -19.93 5.00
CA PRO A 38 2.54 -19.85 3.57
C PRO A 38 2.00 -18.55 2.99
N LEU A 39 2.67 -18.02 1.97
CA LEU A 39 2.17 -16.86 1.25
C LEU A 39 0.86 -17.23 0.55
N LEU A 40 -0.17 -16.46 0.84
CA LEU A 40 -1.47 -16.56 0.17
C LEU A 40 -2.10 -15.19 0.21
N THR A 41 -2.16 -14.51 -0.94
CA THR A 41 -2.67 -13.15 -1.04
C THR A 41 -3.66 -13.04 -2.17
N HIS A 42 -4.82 -12.49 -1.87
CA HIS A 42 -5.84 -12.16 -2.85
C HIS A 42 -5.72 -10.68 -3.19
N VAL A 43 -5.72 -10.38 -4.47
CA VAL A 43 -5.56 -9.01 -4.98
C VAL A 43 -6.66 -8.72 -5.98
N ALA A 44 -7.37 -7.61 -5.80
CA ALA A 44 -8.27 -7.05 -6.80
C ALA A 44 -7.82 -5.63 -7.11
N ALA A 45 -7.48 -5.37 -8.37
CA ALA A 45 -6.94 -4.08 -8.79
C ALA A 45 -8.00 -3.26 -9.51
N HIS A 46 -8.11 -2.00 -9.15
CA HIS A 46 -9.01 -1.03 -9.76
C HIS A 46 -8.21 0.18 -10.20
N HIS A 47 -8.48 0.66 -11.40
CA HIS A 47 -7.87 1.87 -11.94
C HIS A 47 -8.97 2.89 -12.23
N LEU A 48 -8.79 4.10 -11.68
CA LEU A 48 -9.69 5.23 -11.93
C LEU A 48 -8.84 6.40 -12.42
N GLY A 49 -8.64 6.45 -13.74
CA GLY A 49 -7.67 7.39 -14.32
C GLY A 49 -6.27 7.05 -13.86
N ASP A 50 -5.60 8.02 -13.24
CA ASP A 50 -4.26 7.85 -12.66
C ASP A 50 -4.28 7.41 -11.18
N ILE A 51 -5.46 7.22 -10.62
CA ILE A 51 -5.61 6.68 -9.26
C ILE A 51 -5.66 5.16 -9.34
N ARG A 52 -4.91 4.49 -8.49
CA ARG A 52 -4.88 3.02 -8.40
C ARG A 52 -5.33 2.59 -7.02
N LEU A 53 -6.22 1.60 -7.00
CA LEU A 53 -6.77 1.05 -5.77
C LEU A 53 -6.60 -0.46 -5.79
N LEU A 54 -5.99 -1.03 -4.76
CA LEU A 54 -5.90 -2.46 -4.56
C LEU A 54 -6.69 -2.88 -3.33
N GLU A 55 -7.47 -3.95 -3.49
CA GLU A 55 -7.99 -4.70 -2.36
C GLU A 55 -7.05 -5.87 -2.11
N LEU A 56 -6.50 -5.95 -0.92
CA LEU A 56 -5.54 -6.96 -0.51
C LEU A 56 -6.05 -7.72 0.70
N SER A 57 -5.98 -9.04 0.65
CA SER A 57 -6.33 -9.87 1.81
C SER A 57 -5.54 -11.17 1.78
N GLY A 58 -5.39 -11.82 2.91
CA GLY A 58 -4.74 -13.11 2.97
C GLY A 58 -3.94 -13.37 4.23
N ASN A 59 -2.92 -14.20 4.07
CA ASN A 59 -2.02 -14.62 5.14
C ASN A 59 -0.94 -13.56 5.40
N PRO A 60 -0.27 -13.61 6.56
CA PRO A 60 0.81 -12.68 6.89
C PRO A 60 1.90 -12.59 5.83
N PHE A 61 2.34 -11.38 5.53
CA PHE A 61 3.54 -11.12 4.76
C PHE A 61 4.02 -9.68 5.02
N GLY A 62 5.18 -9.34 4.47
CA GLY A 62 5.71 -7.99 4.54
C GLY A 62 6.12 -7.46 3.18
N ALA A 63 6.23 -6.14 3.06
CA ALA A 63 6.69 -5.49 1.84
C ALA A 63 7.50 -4.25 2.18
N VAL A 64 8.58 -4.02 1.44
CA VAL A 64 9.48 -2.90 1.66
C VAL A 64 9.64 -2.10 0.37
N ARG A 65 9.63 -0.77 0.50
CA ARG A 65 10.07 0.14 -0.54
C ARG A 65 11.33 0.83 -0.06
N GLY A 66 12.45 0.48 -0.69
CA GLY A 66 13.73 1.12 -0.43
C GLY A 66 14.16 1.99 -1.61
N HIS A 67 15.42 2.40 -1.60
CA HIS A 67 15.97 3.29 -2.65
C HIS A 67 15.87 2.72 -4.05
N ALA A 68 16.02 1.40 -4.20
CA ALA A 68 15.92 0.76 -5.50
C ALA A 68 14.53 0.89 -6.12
N GLU A 69 13.49 0.66 -5.33
CA GLU A 69 12.11 0.77 -5.76
C GLU A 69 11.73 2.23 -6.04
N ILE A 70 12.16 3.14 -5.18
CA ILE A 70 11.88 4.58 -5.31
C ILE A 70 12.53 5.15 -6.57
N SER A 71 13.79 4.79 -6.84
CA SER A 71 14.51 5.30 -8.00
C SER A 71 13.96 4.78 -9.33
N GLY A 72 13.21 3.68 -9.31
CA GLY A 72 12.53 3.14 -10.49
C GLY A 72 11.22 3.84 -10.83
N ASP A 73 10.70 4.69 -9.94
CA ASP A 73 9.44 5.39 -10.15
C ASP A 73 9.65 6.66 -10.99
N SER A 74 8.72 6.93 -11.92
CA SER A 74 8.70 8.16 -12.70
C SER A 74 7.96 9.29 -11.98
N ASP A 75 7.05 8.96 -11.07
CA ASP A 75 6.20 9.92 -10.36
C ASP A 75 6.23 9.68 -8.86
N THR A 76 5.74 10.67 -8.12
CA THR A 76 5.59 10.59 -6.67
C THR A 76 4.12 10.50 -6.32
N TYR A 77 3.79 9.61 -5.39
CA TYR A 77 2.42 9.31 -5.00
C TYR A 77 2.21 9.48 -3.51
N LEU A 78 0.98 9.86 -3.16
CA LEU A 78 0.49 9.75 -1.80
C LEU A 78 -0.24 8.41 -1.70
N GLY A 79 0.16 7.59 -0.74
CA GLY A 79 -0.46 6.31 -0.47
C GLY A 79 -1.43 6.42 0.69
N ILE A 80 -2.58 5.77 0.57
CA ILE A 80 -3.60 5.71 1.61
C ILE A 80 -3.96 4.25 1.83
N LEU A 81 -3.79 3.80 3.06
CA LEU A 81 -4.11 2.44 3.47
C LEU A 81 -5.31 2.50 4.42
N TYR A 82 -6.35 1.74 4.12
CA TYR A 82 -7.50 1.57 5.01
C TYR A 82 -7.58 0.11 5.44
N GLN A 83 -7.51 -0.13 6.75
CA GLN A 83 -7.52 -1.46 7.31
C GLN A 83 -8.94 -1.90 7.61
N ARG A 84 -9.37 -3.04 7.04
CA ARG A 84 -10.71 -3.59 7.28
C ARG A 84 -10.67 -4.71 8.32
N PHE A 85 -9.65 -5.53 8.29
CA PHE A 85 -9.47 -6.67 9.20
C PHE A 85 -7.99 -6.88 9.46
N GLY A 86 -7.64 -7.35 10.65
CA GLY A 86 -6.25 -7.53 11.03
C GLY A 86 -5.55 -6.20 11.24
N SER A 87 -4.23 -6.21 11.18
CA SER A 87 -3.43 -5.00 11.38
C SER A 87 -2.29 -4.91 10.38
N THR A 88 -1.79 -3.70 10.19
CA THR A 88 -0.57 -3.43 9.43
C THR A 88 0.36 -2.59 10.29
N LEU A 89 1.61 -3.04 10.44
CA LEU A 89 2.66 -2.23 11.02
C LEU A 89 3.33 -1.45 9.89
N CYS A 90 3.24 -0.13 9.93
CA CYS A 90 3.86 0.77 8.97
C CYS A 90 5.08 1.44 9.61
N ARG A 91 6.23 1.38 8.92
CA ARG A 91 7.46 2.05 9.36
C ARG A 91 7.94 3.00 8.28
N THR A 92 8.16 4.27 8.66
CA THR A 92 8.77 5.28 7.80
C THR A 92 9.85 5.98 8.60
N GLY A 93 11.13 5.81 8.20
CA GLY A 93 12.24 6.33 9.00
C GLY A 93 12.22 5.75 10.41
N ASP A 94 12.20 6.62 11.43
CA ASP A 94 12.12 6.20 12.83
C ASP A 94 10.69 6.06 13.34
N ASP A 95 9.72 6.42 12.52
CA ASP A 95 8.30 6.38 12.90
C ASP A 95 7.71 4.99 12.70
N ARG A 96 6.87 4.58 13.65
CA ARG A 96 6.15 3.32 13.61
C ARG A 96 4.68 3.58 13.91
N VAL A 97 3.81 3.07 13.05
CA VAL A 97 2.37 3.19 13.23
C VAL A 97 1.73 1.82 13.07
N ILE A 98 0.92 1.43 14.03
CA ILE A 98 0.09 0.23 13.91
C ILE A 98 -1.30 0.66 13.47
N VAL A 99 -1.72 0.12 12.32
CA VAL A 99 -3.01 0.45 11.72
C VAL A 99 -3.93 -0.74 11.97
N GLY A 100 -4.96 -0.52 12.76
CA GLY A 100 -5.97 -1.53 13.07
C GLY A 100 -7.26 -1.33 12.28
N PRO A 101 -8.26 -2.22 12.49
CA PRO A 101 -9.51 -2.14 11.74
C PRO A 101 -10.21 -0.79 11.89
N GLY A 102 -10.64 -0.21 10.77
CA GLY A 102 -11.29 1.10 10.72
C GLY A 102 -10.32 2.27 10.72
N GLU A 103 -9.02 2.02 10.77
CA GLU A 103 -8.00 3.07 10.77
C GLU A 103 -7.41 3.27 9.38
N ILE A 104 -6.88 4.47 9.15
CA ILE A 104 -6.25 4.88 7.90
C ILE A 104 -4.81 5.28 8.18
N CYS A 105 -3.90 4.85 7.30
CA CYS A 105 -2.51 5.29 7.31
C CYS A 105 -2.20 5.99 5.98
N VAL A 106 -1.54 7.14 6.04
CA VAL A 106 -1.09 7.88 4.87
C VAL A 106 0.43 7.81 4.79
N TRP A 107 0.96 7.53 3.61
CA TRP A 107 2.40 7.42 3.40
C TRP A 107 2.79 8.05 2.06
N HIS A 108 4.08 8.36 1.91
CA HIS A 108 4.64 9.05 0.74
C HIS A 108 5.57 8.11 -0.03
N SER A 109 5.34 7.93 -1.33
CA SER A 109 6.10 6.97 -2.13
C SER A 109 7.57 7.35 -2.37
N GLY A 110 7.92 8.62 -2.19
CA GLY A 110 9.29 9.11 -2.34
C GLY A 110 10.19 8.87 -1.12
N ARG A 111 9.67 8.22 -0.07
CA ARG A 111 10.42 7.90 1.14
C ARG A 111 10.41 6.40 1.38
N PRO A 112 11.49 5.84 1.94
CA PRO A 112 11.48 4.43 2.33
C PRO A 112 10.36 4.14 3.31
N VAL A 113 9.65 3.07 3.07
CA VAL A 113 8.53 2.64 3.89
C VAL A 113 8.46 1.11 3.89
N SER A 114 8.06 0.53 5.01
CA SER A 114 7.79 -0.89 5.10
C SER A 114 6.44 -1.15 5.74
N PHE A 115 5.76 -2.19 5.25
CA PHE A 115 4.51 -2.66 5.79
C PHE A 115 4.68 -4.12 6.20
N GLU A 116 4.17 -4.46 7.37
CA GLU A 116 4.16 -5.83 7.85
C GLU A 116 2.76 -6.17 8.35
N MET A 117 2.19 -7.24 7.83
CA MET A 117 0.93 -7.77 8.31
C MET A 117 1.25 -9.03 9.14
N PRO A 118 1.18 -8.93 10.50
CA PRO A 118 1.61 -10.03 11.36
C PRO A 118 0.59 -11.16 11.48
N GLU A 119 -0.62 -10.93 10.99
CA GLU A 119 -1.73 -11.89 11.05
C GLU A 119 -2.54 -11.82 9.76
N LYS A 120 -3.57 -12.64 9.65
CA LYS A 120 -4.50 -12.54 8.53
C LYS A 120 -5.09 -11.14 8.48
N PHE A 121 -5.21 -10.62 7.27
CA PHE A 121 -5.58 -9.23 7.07
C PHE A 121 -6.52 -9.04 5.88
N ASP A 122 -7.19 -7.90 5.86
CA ASP A 122 -7.96 -7.38 4.73
C ASP A 122 -7.82 -5.87 4.74
N LYS A 123 -7.37 -5.29 3.63
CA LYS A 123 -7.14 -3.86 3.55
C LYS A 123 -7.31 -3.33 2.12
N LEU A 124 -7.53 -2.02 2.03
CA LEU A 124 -7.51 -1.27 0.79
C LEU A 124 -6.24 -0.44 0.75
N CYS A 125 -5.56 -0.45 -0.40
CA CYS A 125 -4.38 0.37 -0.65
C CYS A 125 -4.65 1.22 -1.88
N MET A 126 -4.56 2.55 -1.72
CA MET A 126 -4.78 3.49 -2.81
C MET A 126 -3.55 4.35 -2.99
N ILE A 127 -3.19 4.62 -4.25
CA ILE A 127 -2.16 5.62 -4.55
C ILE A 127 -2.72 6.68 -5.48
N VAL A 128 -2.37 7.92 -5.19
CA VAL A 128 -2.81 9.10 -5.94
C VAL A 128 -1.58 9.93 -6.26
N PRO A 129 -1.38 10.35 -7.54
CA PRO A 129 -0.25 11.24 -7.86
C PRO A 129 -0.30 12.49 -6.99
N ILE A 130 0.84 12.87 -6.43
CA ILE A 130 0.92 14.01 -5.52
C ILE A 130 0.49 15.31 -6.21
N ALA A 131 0.75 15.41 -7.51
CA ALA A 131 0.34 16.57 -8.31
C ALA A 131 -1.16 16.86 -8.25
N ARG A 132 -1.99 15.83 -7.98
CA ARG A 132 -3.42 16.01 -7.80
C ARG A 132 -3.77 16.81 -6.54
N PHE A 133 -2.87 16.81 -5.55
CA PHE A 133 -3.09 17.50 -4.28
C PHE A 133 -2.46 18.88 -4.22
N GLU A 134 -1.56 19.21 -5.14
CA GLU A 134 -0.85 20.50 -5.12
C GLU A 134 -1.77 21.72 -5.16
N SER A 135 -2.94 21.57 -5.80
CA SER A 135 -3.94 22.64 -5.85
C SER A 135 -4.87 22.68 -4.64
N VAL A 136 -4.89 21.61 -3.83
CA VAL A 136 -5.82 21.44 -2.69
C VAL A 136 -5.08 21.44 -1.36
N LEU A 137 -3.91 20.80 -1.31
CA LEU A 137 -3.08 20.71 -0.12
C LEU A 137 -1.89 21.66 -0.25
N TYR A 138 -1.95 22.76 0.49
CA TYR A 138 -0.81 23.64 0.64
C TYR A 138 0.28 22.86 1.38
N ASN A 139 1.45 22.69 0.78
CA ASN A 139 2.57 21.93 1.35
C ASN A 139 2.37 20.41 1.40
N ALA A 140 1.85 19.81 0.34
CA ALA A 140 1.77 18.34 0.23
C ALA A 140 3.15 17.67 0.44
N GLU A 141 4.23 18.38 0.14
CA GLU A 141 5.60 17.91 0.36
C GLU A 141 5.93 17.71 1.83
N ASN A 142 5.28 18.42 2.74
CA ASN A 142 5.47 18.24 4.17
C ASN A 142 4.92 16.91 4.69
N LEU A 143 4.17 16.21 3.86
CA LEU A 143 3.71 14.85 4.18
C LEU A 143 4.75 13.78 3.88
N ARG A 144 5.94 14.18 3.37
CA ARG A 144 7.02 13.26 3.08
C ARG A 144 7.51 12.56 4.35
N GLY A 145 7.56 11.24 4.29
CA GLY A 145 8.04 10.43 5.40
C GLY A 145 7.09 10.37 6.58
N LEU A 146 5.91 10.95 6.45
CA LEU A 146 4.92 10.94 7.50
C LEU A 146 3.99 9.75 7.33
N ALA A 147 3.77 9.01 8.41
CA ALA A 147 2.72 8.03 8.51
C ALA A 147 1.74 8.49 9.58
N LEU A 148 0.48 8.59 9.22
CA LEU A 148 -0.58 9.02 10.12
C LEU A 148 -1.67 7.95 10.19
N ALA A 149 -2.09 7.59 11.39
CA ALA A 149 -3.23 6.70 11.58
C ALA A 149 -4.38 7.51 12.17
N TRP A 150 -5.56 7.40 11.55
CA TRP A 150 -6.77 8.02 12.03
C TRP A 150 -7.79 6.97 12.40
N ARG A 151 -8.49 7.24 13.47
CA ARG A 151 -9.66 6.46 13.91
C ARG A 151 -10.93 7.20 13.51
N GLN A 152 -11.87 6.43 12.99
CA GLN A 152 -13.22 6.95 12.72
C GLN A 152 -14.03 6.99 14.01
#